data_52768a4fbc58011f321e25863b85fe2f
#
_entry.id   52768a4fbc58011f321e25863b85fe2f
#
_cell.length_a   1.000
_cell.length_b   1.000
_cell.length_c   1.000
_cell.angle_alpha   90.00
_cell.angle_beta   90.00
_cell.angle_gamma   90.00
#
_symmetry.space_group_name_H-M   'P 1'
#
loop_
_entity.id
_entity.type
_entity.pdbx_description
1 polymer ?
#
loop_
_entity_poly.entity_id
_entity_poly.type
_entity_poly.pdbx_seq_one_letter_code
_entity_poly.pdbx_strand_id
1 'polypeptide(L)'
;MKLKESQKKALESIKISLGRFKGRFNVGRDARYIIIIMLVYAKYLPNTKDKIIGFFDVIQSLAYVSDFDLILKELTVITGLELEYLFDAGDILKGKNNIDPETWIRTIDNLRADLLPAARLIAKGNEDDIDKIISFFKHFDDGIVHELSIGVNQAVLDISEKLFDEISKKDDLNCFYPMGSGSAYYFAKKRNVFFHEQNIFSETTNKALLTLYGKPYKFNKEFKESEISFAAPPFGIKFREGFFRIEDWAPFNEDEESKLIKDIHSKLIYLSHLNTKNTTLAITNLGTLWTKNNGINYFRKVIIENNWLDAVIKLPSNIMSHTAIPTALLIFKKNRTLKDKIQFIDFSNCKKDDSAKRGLLVIPEEEINSLLNIYTKKKKSTISISVTNEEIKANDYELNTSKYIISEEDQKLFEILNSRDSVPLDALVNFVRSIPIPSIKDNDSSIAGEINEIILSDINQVGEITCTNKKTKINKEFLSKSNIPYVKKGDLIISIKGSLGKIGTVTSDLPNTIPGTSLCILRPREKSLINPEYILQYLRSEIGQKMFLNYGRGDFIAFLSINDLKNLEIPIPSLEEQKIAKKILKRSRDLVESIQIMQKELDNCKNNGWLQIDKKTREAKK
;
A
#
# COMPACT_ATOMS: atom_id res chain seq x y z
N MET A 1 1.17 -6.02 24.04
CA MET A 1 1.60 -5.59 25.39
C MET A 1 0.55 -4.68 26.01
N LYS A 2 0.01 -5.03 27.20
CA LYS A 2 -1.03 -4.20 27.84
C LYS A 2 -0.42 -2.90 28.39
N LEU A 3 -1.02 -1.75 28.06
CA LEU A 3 -0.62 -0.45 28.58
C LEU A 3 -0.88 -0.37 30.10
N LYS A 4 0.05 0.22 30.85
CA LYS A 4 -0.13 0.59 32.26
C LYS A 4 -1.21 1.68 32.37
N GLU A 5 -1.87 1.78 33.52
CA GLU A 5 -2.94 2.79 33.71
C GLU A 5 -2.44 4.22 33.54
N SER A 6 -1.20 4.51 34.00
CA SER A 6 -0.56 5.82 33.79
C SER A 6 -0.31 6.13 32.32
N GLN A 7 0.09 5.14 31.53
CA GLN A 7 0.30 5.29 30.09
C GLN A 7 -1.02 5.56 29.37
N LYS A 8 -2.10 4.84 29.73
CA LYS A 8 -3.44 5.08 29.16
C LYS A 8 -3.91 6.51 29.43
N LYS A 9 -3.78 6.99 30.67
CA LYS A 9 -4.15 8.35 31.05
C LYS A 9 -3.33 9.39 30.29
N ALA A 10 -2.03 9.18 30.12
CA ALA A 10 -1.17 10.07 29.35
C ALA A 10 -1.56 10.12 27.86
N LEU A 11 -1.81 8.98 27.23
CA LEU A 11 -2.22 8.92 25.83
C LEU A 11 -3.61 9.54 25.60
N GLU A 12 -4.55 9.33 26.51
CA GLU A 12 -5.87 9.96 26.45
C GLU A 12 -5.77 11.48 26.63
N SER A 13 -4.90 11.95 27.52
CA SER A 13 -4.64 13.37 27.71
C SER A 13 -4.10 14.06 26.45
N ILE A 14 -3.16 13.42 25.74
CA ILE A 14 -2.63 13.92 24.47
C ILE A 14 -3.73 13.95 23.41
N LYS A 15 -4.55 12.91 23.34
CA LYS A 15 -5.68 12.84 22.39
C LYS A 15 -6.70 13.96 22.61
N ILE A 16 -7.04 14.24 23.85
CA ILE A 16 -7.93 15.35 24.21
C ILE A 16 -7.31 16.68 23.77
N SER A 17 -6.01 16.87 24.07
CA SER A 17 -5.27 18.08 23.68
C SER A 17 -5.26 18.30 22.17
N LEU A 18 -4.99 17.24 21.38
CA LEU A 18 -5.08 17.31 19.92
C LEU A 18 -6.50 17.66 19.44
N GLY A 19 -7.51 17.12 20.10
CA GLY A 19 -8.93 17.42 19.78
C GLY A 19 -9.31 18.89 19.97
N ARG A 20 -8.67 19.61 20.90
CA ARG A 20 -8.95 21.04 21.14
C ARG A 20 -8.49 21.95 20.01
N PHE A 21 -7.53 21.53 19.22
CA PHE A 21 -7.09 22.26 18.04
C PHE A 21 -7.99 22.03 16.81
N LYS A 22 -8.91 21.07 16.86
CA LYS A 22 -9.79 20.72 15.75
C LYS A 22 -10.67 21.90 15.35
N GLY A 23 -10.61 22.27 14.05
CA GLY A 23 -11.43 23.36 13.48
C GLY A 23 -10.87 24.78 13.66
N ARG A 24 -9.76 24.97 14.41
CA ARG A 24 -9.21 26.30 14.71
C ARG A 24 -7.86 26.58 14.04
N PHE A 25 -7.16 25.54 13.61
CA PHE A 25 -5.85 25.61 12.96
C PHE A 25 -5.82 24.65 11.78
N ASN A 26 -4.77 24.68 10.94
CA ASN A 26 -4.38 23.55 10.10
C ASN A 26 -3.84 22.42 10.99
N VAL A 27 -4.76 21.76 11.66
CA VAL A 27 -4.67 21.28 13.02
C VAL A 27 -3.82 20.02 13.19
N GLY A 28 -3.77 19.14 12.19
CA GLY A 28 -3.10 17.86 12.42
C GLY A 28 -1.61 17.98 12.64
N ARG A 29 -0.97 18.88 11.93
CA ARG A 29 0.48 19.03 11.89
C ARG A 29 1.00 19.98 12.97
N ASP A 30 0.48 21.19 13.00
CA ASP A 30 0.97 22.26 13.87
C ASP A 30 0.65 21.94 15.35
N ALA A 31 -0.51 21.36 15.62
CA ALA A 31 -0.90 20.95 16.97
C ALA A 31 -0.03 19.80 17.50
N ARG A 32 0.30 18.82 16.69
CA ARG A 32 1.23 17.74 17.07
C ARG A 32 2.59 18.31 17.48
N TYR A 33 3.10 19.20 16.66
CA TYR A 33 4.39 19.82 16.89
C TYR A 33 4.40 20.60 18.20
N ILE A 34 3.41 21.46 18.44
CA ILE A 34 3.29 22.22 19.70
C ILE A 34 3.26 21.27 20.90
N ILE A 35 2.45 20.21 20.85
CA ILE A 35 2.35 19.24 21.95
C ILE A 35 3.69 18.52 22.16
N ILE A 36 4.39 18.11 21.09
CA ILE A 36 5.68 17.45 21.21
C ILE A 36 6.72 18.39 21.87
N ILE A 37 6.76 19.66 21.48
CA ILE A 37 7.66 20.66 22.09
C ILE A 37 7.33 20.85 23.57
N MET A 38 6.04 20.93 23.93
CA MET A 38 5.61 21.00 25.33
C MET A 38 6.08 19.79 26.14
N LEU A 39 6.05 18.59 25.55
CA LEU A 39 6.51 17.37 26.20
C LEU A 39 8.04 17.32 26.29
N VAL A 40 8.78 17.82 25.28
CA VAL A 40 10.24 17.98 25.33
C VAL A 40 10.62 18.91 26.49
N TYR A 41 9.94 20.03 26.59
CA TYR A 41 10.16 20.97 27.70
C TYR A 41 9.92 20.30 29.06
N ALA A 42 8.81 19.58 29.22
CA ALA A 42 8.50 18.85 30.45
C ALA A 42 9.56 17.81 30.84
N LYS A 43 10.24 17.20 29.86
CA LYS A 43 11.31 16.23 30.09
C LYS A 43 12.57 16.86 30.69
N TYR A 44 12.96 18.03 30.17
CA TYR A 44 14.25 18.65 30.51
C TYR A 44 14.17 19.63 31.66
N LEU A 45 12.98 19.98 32.13
CA LEU A 45 12.82 20.73 33.35
C LEU A 45 13.23 19.89 34.58
N PRO A 46 14.05 20.45 35.49
CA PRO A 46 14.39 19.74 36.71
C PRO A 46 13.16 19.45 37.59
N ASN A 47 13.14 18.27 38.19
CA ASN A 47 12.09 17.58 38.91
C ASN A 47 11.46 18.28 40.13
N THR A 48 10.95 19.48 40.05
CA THR A 48 10.17 20.09 41.13
C THR A 48 8.72 20.31 40.67
N LYS A 49 7.76 20.02 41.56
CA LYS A 49 6.33 20.23 41.33
C LYS A 49 6.00 21.63 40.80
N ASP A 50 6.72 22.61 41.29
CA ASP A 50 6.58 24.04 40.96
C ASP A 50 7.09 24.38 39.55
N LYS A 51 7.98 23.58 38.96
CA LYS A 51 8.53 23.85 37.64
C LYS A 51 7.68 23.33 36.47
N ILE A 52 6.89 22.26 36.67
CA ILE A 52 5.88 21.88 35.71
C ILE A 52 4.79 22.96 35.64
N ILE A 53 4.47 23.58 36.78
CA ILE A 53 3.55 24.73 36.85
C ILE A 53 4.18 25.94 36.17
N GLY A 54 5.45 26.26 36.49
CA GLY A 54 6.23 27.33 35.86
C GLY A 54 6.37 27.20 34.35
N PHE A 55 6.45 25.97 33.81
CA PHE A 55 6.41 25.71 32.39
C PHE A 55 5.10 26.20 31.75
N PHE A 56 3.97 25.87 32.36
CA PHE A 56 2.69 26.32 31.85
C PHE A 56 2.50 27.83 32.06
N ASP A 57 3.09 28.43 33.09
CA ASP A 57 3.08 29.87 33.32
C ASP A 57 3.91 30.60 32.25
N VAL A 58 5.06 30.04 31.83
CA VAL A 58 5.83 30.54 30.69
C VAL A 58 5.03 30.43 29.40
N ILE A 59 4.37 29.31 29.14
CA ILE A 59 3.50 29.17 27.95
C ILE A 59 2.30 30.10 28.00
N GLN A 60 1.76 30.38 29.18
CA GLN A 60 0.68 31.35 29.37
C GLN A 60 1.14 32.78 29.11
N SER A 61 2.40 33.11 29.48
CA SER A 61 3.03 34.40 29.15
C SER A 61 3.32 34.59 27.66
N LEU A 62 3.26 33.50 26.85
CA LEU A 62 3.38 33.51 25.39
C LEU A 62 2.10 34.04 24.70
N ALA A 63 1.46 35.03 25.27
CA ALA A 63 0.34 35.73 24.61
C ALA A 63 0.73 36.31 23.23
N TYR A 64 2.01 36.37 22.96
CA TYR A 64 2.59 36.82 21.68
C TYR A 64 3.52 35.74 21.10
N VAL A 65 3.30 35.40 19.85
CA VAL A 65 4.08 34.39 19.08
C VAL A 65 5.59 34.66 19.07
N SER A 66 6.01 35.93 19.25
CA SER A 66 7.41 36.32 19.42
C SER A 66 8.13 35.66 20.60
N ASP A 67 7.39 35.17 21.57
CA ASP A 67 7.98 34.63 22.81
C ASP A 67 8.28 33.14 22.70
N PHE A 68 7.76 32.45 21.65
CA PHE A 68 8.08 31.06 21.39
C PHE A 68 9.57 30.84 21.06
N ASP A 69 10.20 31.80 20.40
CA ASP A 69 11.65 31.82 20.14
C ASP A 69 12.46 31.88 21.45
N LEU A 70 11.94 32.53 22.49
CA LEU A 70 12.56 32.58 23.82
C LEU A 70 12.55 31.21 24.51
N ILE A 71 11.43 30.47 24.42
CA ILE A 71 11.35 29.10 24.96
C ILE A 71 12.34 28.19 24.28
N LEU A 72 12.44 28.26 22.96
CA LEU A 72 13.39 27.42 22.22
C LEU A 72 14.83 27.76 22.58
N LYS A 73 15.16 29.04 22.80
CA LYS A 73 16.46 29.47 23.31
C LYS A 73 16.74 28.93 24.72
N GLU A 74 15.78 29.04 25.65
CA GLU A 74 15.90 28.43 26.97
C GLU A 74 16.08 26.91 26.89
N LEU A 75 15.31 26.23 26.06
CA LEU A 75 15.44 24.78 25.84
C LEU A 75 16.84 24.44 25.29
N THR A 76 17.39 25.23 24.37
CA THR A 76 18.77 25.08 23.86
C THR A 76 19.79 25.16 24.98
N VAL A 77 19.65 26.17 25.87
CA VAL A 77 20.52 26.34 27.01
C VAL A 77 20.39 25.18 28.01
N ILE A 78 19.16 24.74 28.31
CA ILE A 78 18.89 23.69 29.31
C ILE A 78 19.30 22.30 28.80
N THR A 79 19.09 22.03 27.51
CA THR A 79 19.35 20.70 26.94
C THR A 79 20.73 20.51 26.39
N GLY A 80 21.46 21.60 26.13
CA GLY A 80 22.73 21.58 25.41
C GLY A 80 22.63 21.09 23.97
N LEU A 81 21.40 21.00 23.45
CA LEU A 81 21.10 20.54 22.08
C LEU A 81 20.95 21.77 21.19
N GLU A 82 21.51 21.73 19.98
CA GLU A 82 21.27 22.76 18.96
C GLU A 82 19.79 22.71 18.51
N LEU A 83 18.91 23.35 19.28
CA LEU A 83 17.50 23.44 19.00
C LEU A 83 17.13 24.59 18.05
N GLU A 84 18.13 25.29 17.53
CA GLU A 84 17.97 26.40 16.58
C GLU A 84 17.10 26.02 15.38
N TYR A 85 17.14 24.75 14.97
CA TYR A 85 16.33 24.22 13.88
C TYR A 85 14.84 24.01 14.22
N LEU A 86 14.47 24.11 15.49
CA LEU A 86 13.08 24.15 15.91
C LEU A 86 12.44 25.53 15.68
N PHE A 87 13.25 26.55 15.33
CA PHE A 87 12.80 27.93 15.10
C PHE A 87 11.95 28.11 13.85
N ASP A 88 12.13 27.26 12.82
CA ASP A 88 11.28 27.30 11.63
C ASP A 88 9.81 27.06 11.95
N ALA A 89 9.51 26.47 13.11
CA ALA A 89 8.15 26.35 13.60
C ALA A 89 7.56 27.68 14.09
N GLY A 90 8.38 28.61 14.55
CA GLY A 90 7.95 29.97 14.85
C GLY A 90 7.36 30.66 13.60
N ASP A 91 7.94 30.46 12.44
CA ASP A 91 7.42 31.00 11.19
C ASP A 91 6.10 30.33 10.74
N ILE A 92 5.89 29.07 11.08
CA ILE A 92 4.59 28.38 10.89
C ILE A 92 3.51 29.00 11.75
N LEU A 93 3.84 29.38 12.98
CA LEU A 93 2.94 30.06 13.89
C LEU A 93 2.77 31.54 13.52
N LYS A 94 3.84 32.22 13.07
CA LYS A 94 3.82 33.63 12.61
C LYS A 94 2.97 33.85 11.37
N GLY A 95 2.88 32.89 10.45
CA GLY A 95 2.10 33.00 9.21
C GLY A 95 0.57 33.00 9.41
N LYS A 96 0.07 32.88 10.67
CA LYS A 96 -1.37 32.73 10.97
C LYS A 96 -1.90 33.76 11.96
N ASN A 97 -1.64 35.01 11.69
CA ASN A 97 -2.02 36.17 12.50
C ASN A 97 -3.55 36.40 12.68
N ASN A 98 -4.41 35.38 12.56
CA ASN A 98 -5.87 35.54 12.63
C ASN A 98 -6.49 34.89 13.89
N ILE A 99 -5.67 34.52 14.89
CA ILE A 99 -6.23 34.00 16.14
C ILE A 99 -6.25 35.15 17.15
N ASP A 100 -7.45 35.43 17.65
CA ASP A 100 -7.57 36.43 18.68
C ASP A 100 -6.85 35.98 19.99
N PRO A 101 -6.22 36.92 20.71
CA PRO A 101 -5.43 36.61 21.90
C PRO A 101 -6.20 35.87 23.00
N GLU A 102 -7.50 36.14 23.17
CA GLU A 102 -8.30 35.47 24.19
C GLU A 102 -8.52 33.99 23.85
N THR A 103 -8.79 33.70 22.59
CA THR A 103 -8.93 32.32 22.12
C THR A 103 -7.63 31.56 22.26
N TRP A 104 -6.47 32.21 22.00
CA TRP A 104 -5.16 31.61 22.21
C TRP A 104 -4.90 31.31 23.68
N ILE A 105 -5.06 32.28 24.57
CA ILE A 105 -4.87 32.12 26.03
C ILE A 105 -5.76 30.98 26.55
N ARG A 106 -7.06 30.99 26.20
CA ARG A 106 -8.00 29.95 26.61
C ARG A 106 -7.57 28.54 26.10
N THR A 107 -6.99 28.46 24.90
CA THR A 107 -6.51 27.20 24.33
C THR A 107 -5.31 26.69 25.12
N ILE A 108 -4.36 27.54 25.45
CA ILE A 108 -3.17 27.21 26.25
C ILE A 108 -3.53 26.79 27.67
N ASP A 109 -4.46 27.50 28.33
CA ASP A 109 -4.97 27.14 29.68
C ASP A 109 -5.60 25.74 29.69
N ASN A 110 -6.37 25.41 28.68
CA ASN A 110 -6.95 24.10 28.55
C ASN A 110 -5.89 23.01 28.28
N LEU A 111 -4.88 23.32 27.45
CA LEU A 111 -3.77 22.40 27.20
C LEU A 111 -2.95 22.10 28.46
N ARG A 112 -2.78 23.10 29.33
CA ARG A 112 -2.12 22.96 30.62
C ARG A 112 -2.76 21.82 31.45
N ALA A 113 -4.07 21.86 31.61
CA ALA A 113 -4.77 20.84 32.38
C ALA A 113 -4.73 19.46 31.69
N ASP A 114 -4.93 19.45 30.39
CA ASP A 114 -5.04 18.21 29.60
C ASP A 114 -3.69 17.50 29.46
N LEU A 115 -2.56 18.21 29.26
CA LEU A 115 -1.24 17.61 29.06
C LEU A 115 -0.51 17.20 30.35
N LEU A 116 -1.00 17.63 31.50
CA LEU A 116 -0.36 17.36 32.78
C LEU A 116 -0.09 15.86 33.04
N PRO A 117 -0.98 14.90 32.73
CA PRO A 117 -0.71 13.47 32.89
C PRO A 117 0.46 13.00 32.01
N ALA A 118 0.53 13.45 30.74
CA ALA A 118 1.61 13.10 29.83
C ALA A 118 2.94 13.75 30.23
N ALA A 119 2.93 15.02 30.59
CA ALA A 119 4.09 15.75 31.07
C ALA A 119 4.71 15.10 32.32
N ARG A 120 3.88 14.71 33.30
CA ARG A 120 4.32 13.98 34.50
C ARG A 120 4.92 12.62 34.19
N LEU A 121 4.39 11.91 33.19
CA LEU A 121 4.90 10.61 32.79
C LEU A 121 6.28 10.75 32.14
N ILE A 122 6.44 11.73 31.27
CA ILE A 122 7.69 12.03 30.57
C ILE A 122 8.78 12.56 31.53
N ALA A 123 8.41 13.43 32.48
CA ALA A 123 9.34 13.97 33.46
C ALA A 123 10.00 12.89 34.35
N LYS A 124 9.39 11.70 34.46
CA LYS A 124 9.99 10.55 35.15
C LYS A 124 11.13 9.89 34.36
N GLY A 125 11.32 10.22 33.08
CA GLY A 125 12.40 9.75 32.25
C GLY A 125 12.41 8.25 31.92
N ASN A 126 11.30 7.54 32.11
CA ASN A 126 11.22 6.13 31.80
C ASN A 126 11.12 5.91 30.29
N GLU A 127 12.07 5.17 29.71
CA GLU A 127 12.14 4.95 28.25
C GLU A 127 10.89 4.27 27.68
N ASP A 128 10.31 3.27 28.37
CA ASP A 128 9.09 2.59 27.92
C ASP A 128 7.89 3.55 27.86
N ASP A 129 7.78 4.47 28.82
CA ASP A 129 6.72 5.46 28.86
C ASP A 129 6.87 6.48 27.71
N ILE A 130 8.09 6.92 27.45
CA ILE A 130 8.44 7.82 26.33
C ILE A 130 8.15 7.13 25.00
N ASP A 131 8.56 5.88 24.85
CA ASP A 131 8.30 5.08 23.65
C ASP A 131 6.80 4.95 23.34
N LYS A 132 5.94 4.75 24.34
CA LYS A 132 4.49 4.69 24.15
C LYS A 132 3.92 6.01 23.67
N ILE A 133 4.39 7.13 24.19
CA ILE A 133 3.96 8.46 23.79
C ILE A 133 4.42 8.77 22.36
N ILE A 134 5.66 8.47 22.01
CA ILE A 134 6.17 8.68 20.65
C ILE A 134 5.43 7.78 19.65
N SER A 135 5.20 6.52 20.02
CA SER A 135 4.42 5.58 19.21
C SER A 135 3.00 6.07 18.99
N PHE A 136 2.40 6.75 19.97
CA PHE A 136 1.08 7.36 19.81
C PHE A 136 1.10 8.46 18.75
N PHE A 137 2.05 9.40 18.80
CA PHE A 137 2.17 10.45 17.78
C PHE A 137 2.42 9.90 16.37
N LYS A 138 3.11 8.77 16.27
CA LYS A 138 3.39 8.08 15.02
C LYS A 138 2.11 7.48 14.39
N HIS A 139 1.18 7.01 15.22
CA HIS A 139 -0.02 6.29 14.78
C HIS A 139 -1.31 7.07 14.92
N PHE A 140 -1.24 8.30 15.43
CA PHE A 140 -2.43 9.13 15.60
C PHE A 140 -2.86 9.71 14.25
N ASP A 141 -4.03 9.25 13.78
CA ASP A 141 -4.69 9.74 12.59
C ASP A 141 -5.90 10.60 13.02
N ASP A 142 -5.85 11.89 12.70
CA ASP A 142 -6.94 12.83 12.92
C ASP A 142 -7.81 13.05 11.68
N GLY A 143 -7.65 12.19 10.66
CA GLY A 143 -8.39 12.28 9.39
C GLY A 143 -7.86 13.36 8.45
N ILE A 144 -6.74 14.01 8.77
CA ILE A 144 -6.04 14.97 7.91
C ILE A 144 -4.75 14.33 7.42
N VAL A 145 -4.90 13.30 6.61
CA VAL A 145 -3.74 12.69 5.92
C VAL A 145 -3.35 13.61 4.78
N HIS A 146 -2.27 14.35 4.95
CA HIS A 146 -1.58 14.90 3.79
C HIS A 146 -0.95 13.75 2.99
N GLU A 147 -1.06 13.79 1.66
CA GLU A 147 -0.52 12.80 0.72
C GLU A 147 0.97 12.45 0.94
N LEU A 148 1.67 13.20 1.76
CA LEU A 148 3.09 13.06 2.09
C LEU A 148 3.38 12.34 3.43
N SER A 149 2.37 11.96 4.22
CA SER A 149 2.55 11.41 5.57
C SER A 149 2.28 9.91 5.69
N ILE A 150 2.64 9.12 4.69
CA ILE A 150 2.57 7.66 4.77
C ILE A 150 3.69 7.17 5.68
N GLY A 151 3.39 6.98 6.95
CA GLY A 151 4.36 6.48 7.93
C GLY A 151 4.76 5.03 7.69
N VAL A 152 6.01 4.70 7.95
CA VAL A 152 6.50 3.32 7.92
C VAL A 152 6.01 2.59 9.16
N ASN A 153 5.35 1.45 9.00
CA ASN A 153 4.86 0.65 10.12
C ASN A 153 6.02 0.07 10.95
N GLN A 154 5.77 -0.11 12.25
CA GLN A 154 6.71 -0.72 13.19
C GLN A 154 7.26 -2.06 12.69
N ALA A 155 6.41 -2.92 12.11
CA ALA A 155 6.83 -4.22 11.62
C ALA A 155 7.91 -4.15 10.52
N VAL A 156 7.86 -3.14 9.64
CA VAL A 156 8.91 -2.92 8.61
C VAL A 156 10.20 -2.47 9.25
N LEU A 157 10.11 -1.61 10.27
CA LEU A 157 11.27 -1.12 10.99
C LEU A 157 11.93 -2.25 11.81
N ASP A 158 11.15 -3.13 12.43
CA ASP A 158 11.64 -4.31 13.16
C ASP A 158 12.38 -5.27 12.21
N ILE A 159 11.79 -5.54 11.03
CA ILE A 159 12.45 -6.35 9.99
C ILE A 159 13.76 -5.68 9.55
N SER A 160 13.72 -4.38 9.27
CA SER A 160 14.88 -3.64 8.77
C SER A 160 16.02 -3.59 9.81
N GLU A 161 15.69 -3.37 11.06
CA GLU A 161 16.69 -3.34 12.15
C GLU A 161 17.38 -4.69 12.32
N LYS A 162 16.60 -5.78 12.34
CA LYS A 162 17.16 -7.13 12.41
C LYS A 162 18.00 -7.50 11.18
N LEU A 163 17.60 -7.05 9.99
CA LEU A 163 18.41 -7.20 8.77
C LEU A 163 19.73 -6.42 8.89
N PHE A 164 19.72 -5.21 9.43
CA PHE A 164 20.94 -4.45 9.66
C PHE A 164 21.86 -5.12 10.69
N ASP A 165 21.33 -5.68 11.77
CA ASP A 165 22.12 -6.41 12.77
C ASP A 165 22.85 -7.61 12.15
N GLU A 166 22.23 -8.31 11.17
CA GLU A 166 22.83 -9.42 10.43
C GLU A 166 23.84 -8.95 9.36
N ILE A 167 23.62 -7.79 8.75
CA ILE A 167 24.41 -7.32 7.60
C ILE A 167 25.63 -6.52 8.02
N SER A 168 25.51 -5.72 9.06
CA SER A 168 26.54 -4.77 9.49
C SER A 168 26.66 -4.64 11.00
N LYS A 169 27.90 -4.68 11.49
CA LYS A 169 28.23 -4.39 12.89
C LYS A 169 28.46 -2.90 13.16
N LYS A 170 28.24 -2.03 12.17
CA LYS A 170 28.46 -0.59 12.31
C LYS A 170 27.20 0.14 12.72
N ASP A 171 27.36 1.12 13.58
CA ASP A 171 26.25 1.85 14.20
C ASP A 171 25.77 3.06 13.38
N ASP A 172 26.58 3.55 12.44
CA ASP A 172 26.23 4.72 11.62
C ASP A 172 25.24 4.35 10.52
N LEU A 173 24.05 4.94 10.54
CA LEU A 173 22.97 4.71 9.60
C LEU A 173 22.51 6.01 8.95
N ASN A 174 22.50 6.07 7.61
CA ASN A 174 21.80 7.11 6.88
C ASN A 174 20.32 6.73 6.75
N CYS A 175 19.43 7.62 7.15
CA CYS A 175 18.01 7.47 6.99
C CYS A 175 17.52 8.49 5.96
N PHE A 176 17.26 8.02 4.74
CA PHE A 176 16.80 8.85 3.63
C PHE A 176 15.26 8.86 3.58
N TYR A 177 14.70 10.06 3.50
CA TYR A 177 13.24 10.24 3.36
C TYR A 177 12.47 9.50 4.47
N PRO A 178 12.73 9.79 5.74
CA PRO A 178 12.05 9.11 6.84
C PRO A 178 10.58 9.50 6.90
N MET A 179 9.83 9.12 5.88
CA MET A 179 8.43 9.44 5.60
C MET A 179 7.60 9.42 6.87
N GLY A 180 7.03 10.56 7.18
CA GLY A 180 6.28 10.71 8.39
C GLY A 180 7.16 10.54 9.63
N SER A 181 6.73 11.03 10.75
CA SER A 181 7.45 10.92 12.01
C SER A 181 7.75 9.46 12.38
N GLY A 182 8.98 9.12 12.63
CA GLY A 182 9.30 7.97 13.44
C GLY A 182 10.30 6.94 12.94
N SER A 183 10.66 6.84 11.64
CA SER A 183 11.69 5.85 11.24
C SER A 183 13.06 6.21 11.78
N ALA A 184 13.46 7.47 11.66
CA ALA A 184 14.73 7.93 12.19
C ALA A 184 14.82 7.73 13.71
N TYR A 185 13.77 8.07 14.44
CA TYR A 185 13.67 7.86 15.87
C TYR A 185 13.77 6.38 16.24
N TYR A 186 13.14 5.49 15.48
CA TYR A 186 13.18 4.06 15.74
C TYR A 186 14.61 3.52 15.70
N PHE A 187 15.34 3.84 14.64
CA PHE A 187 16.74 3.41 14.49
C PHE A 187 17.69 4.10 15.48
N ALA A 188 17.39 5.33 15.89
CA ALA A 188 18.21 6.06 16.88
C ALA A 188 18.26 5.38 18.26
N LYS A 189 17.41 4.40 18.55
CA LYS A 189 17.49 3.59 19.77
C LYS A 189 18.78 2.79 19.86
N LYS A 190 19.29 2.32 18.72
CA LYS A 190 20.45 1.44 18.65
C LYS A 190 21.62 2.00 17.84
N ARG A 191 21.35 2.98 16.96
CA ARG A 191 22.30 3.45 15.96
C ARG A 191 22.51 4.96 16.01
N ASN A 192 23.65 5.40 15.48
CA ASN A 192 23.89 6.81 15.20
C ASN A 192 23.19 7.17 13.89
N VAL A 193 22.04 7.82 13.95
CA VAL A 193 21.25 8.14 12.76
C VAL A 193 21.61 9.50 12.20
N PHE A 194 21.92 9.51 10.90
CA PHE A 194 22.03 10.70 10.08
C PHE A 194 20.82 10.71 9.16
N PHE A 195 19.95 11.68 9.27
CA PHE A 195 18.76 11.69 8.42
C PHE A 195 18.71 12.84 7.44
N HIS A 196 18.21 12.50 6.29
CA HIS A 196 18.04 13.37 5.13
C HIS A 196 16.56 13.45 4.83
N GLU A 197 15.95 14.54 5.26
CA GLU A 197 14.53 14.83 5.06
C GLU A 197 14.41 16.21 4.45
N GLN A 198 13.49 16.37 3.53
CA GLN A 198 13.31 17.63 2.83
C GLN A 198 12.01 18.33 3.15
N ASN A 199 11.06 17.56 3.64
CA ASN A 199 9.87 18.16 4.17
C ASN A 199 10.23 18.76 5.54
N ILE A 200 10.35 20.07 5.59
CA ILE A 200 10.70 20.83 6.81
C ILE A 200 9.84 20.44 8.02
N PHE A 201 8.60 20.03 7.80
CA PHE A 201 7.70 19.62 8.86
C PHE A 201 7.98 18.21 9.36
N SER A 202 8.30 17.29 8.46
CA SER A 202 8.73 15.94 8.83
C SER A 202 10.08 15.99 9.53
N GLU A 203 10.99 16.81 9.04
CA GLU A 203 12.28 17.10 9.64
C GLU A 203 12.13 17.62 11.07
N THR A 204 11.36 18.67 11.25
CA THR A 204 11.16 19.31 12.55
C THR A 204 10.48 18.38 13.54
N THR A 205 9.49 17.59 13.10
CA THR A 205 8.84 16.60 13.93
C THR A 205 9.77 15.48 14.34
N ASN A 206 10.60 14.97 13.44
CA ASN A 206 11.60 13.94 13.75
C ASN A 206 12.65 14.46 14.74
N LYS A 207 13.12 15.69 14.57
CA LYS A 207 14.03 16.35 15.53
C LYS A 207 13.41 16.45 16.93
N ALA A 208 12.18 16.91 17.02
CA ALA A 208 11.48 17.05 18.29
C ALA A 208 11.26 15.69 18.98
N LEU A 209 10.91 14.65 18.24
CA LEU A 209 10.76 13.29 18.75
C LEU A 209 12.09 12.68 19.22
N LEU A 210 13.19 12.89 18.48
CA LEU A 210 14.53 12.46 18.88
C LEU A 210 15.00 13.20 20.14
N THR A 211 14.74 14.49 20.25
CA THR A 211 14.98 15.28 21.45
C THR A 211 14.19 14.74 22.64
N LEU A 212 12.91 14.43 22.43
CA LEU A 212 12.07 13.81 23.46
C LEU A 212 12.62 12.46 23.91
N TYR A 213 13.19 11.68 23.01
CA TYR A 213 13.83 10.41 23.34
C TYR A 213 15.16 10.59 24.11
N GLY A 214 15.85 11.70 23.92
CA GLY A 214 17.10 12.03 24.61
C GLY A 214 18.34 11.36 24.05
N LYS A 215 18.30 10.94 22.79
CA LYS A 215 19.47 10.43 22.08
C LYS A 215 20.11 11.53 21.23
N PRO A 216 21.43 11.58 21.16
CA PRO A 216 22.09 12.51 20.26
C PRO A 216 21.76 12.13 18.81
N TYR A 217 21.32 13.10 18.05
CA TYR A 217 21.15 12.97 16.61
C TYR A 217 22.05 14.00 15.92
N LYS A 218 22.60 13.62 14.80
CA LYS A 218 23.34 14.54 13.95
C LYS A 218 22.49 14.90 12.75
N PHE A 219 22.15 16.17 12.69
CA PHE A 219 21.59 16.77 11.51
C PHE A 219 22.76 17.17 10.62
N ASN A 220 22.96 16.46 9.54
CA ASN A 220 24.01 16.85 8.60
C ASN A 220 23.40 17.73 7.51
N LYS A 221 23.77 19.01 7.52
CA LYS A 221 23.74 19.85 6.31
C LYS A 221 24.75 19.34 5.27
N GLU A 222 25.77 18.57 5.71
CA GLU A 222 26.76 17.94 4.85
C GLU A 222 26.50 16.43 4.81
N PHE A 223 26.47 15.87 3.63
CA PHE A 223 26.30 14.44 3.42
C PHE A 223 27.48 13.65 3.99
N LYS A 224 27.21 12.69 4.87
CA LYS A 224 28.20 11.74 5.36
C LYS A 224 27.89 10.36 4.83
N GLU A 225 28.79 9.80 4.03
CA GLU A 225 28.68 8.40 3.62
C GLU A 225 28.68 7.45 4.82
N SER A 226 27.66 6.59 4.92
CA SER A 226 27.60 5.50 5.90
C SER A 226 27.67 4.13 5.21
N GLU A 227 28.00 3.10 5.99
CA GLU A 227 28.02 1.70 5.49
C GLU A 227 26.63 1.20 5.13
N ILE A 228 25.62 1.65 5.86
CA ILE A 228 24.23 1.22 5.71
C ILE A 228 23.30 2.41 5.60
N SER A 229 22.22 2.23 4.86
CA SER A 229 21.15 3.22 4.79
C SER A 229 19.76 2.58 4.73
N PHE A 230 18.79 3.33 5.20
CA PHE A 230 17.37 3.05 5.08
C PHE A 230 16.71 4.12 4.23
N ALA A 231 15.96 3.74 3.22
CA ALA A 231 15.28 4.66 2.32
C ALA A 231 13.78 4.36 2.25
N ALA A 232 12.97 5.37 2.51
CA ALA A 232 11.52 5.28 2.43
C ALA A 232 10.93 6.47 1.65
N PRO A 233 11.25 6.63 0.36
CA PRO A 233 10.75 7.75 -0.43
C PRO A 233 9.24 7.69 -0.59
N PRO A 234 8.55 8.83 -0.63
CA PRO A 234 7.11 8.89 -0.74
C PRO A 234 6.60 8.29 -2.06
N PHE A 235 5.42 7.64 -2.02
CA PHE A 235 4.79 7.04 -3.19
C PHE A 235 3.98 8.06 -3.99
N GLY A 236 4.02 7.96 -5.31
CA GLY A 236 3.11 8.70 -6.19
C GLY A 236 3.38 10.20 -6.31
N ILE A 237 4.54 10.68 -5.87
CA ILE A 237 4.92 12.08 -6.06
C ILE A 237 5.09 12.35 -7.55
N LYS A 238 4.36 13.37 -8.02
CA LYS A 238 4.56 13.94 -9.36
C LYS A 238 5.29 15.26 -9.22
N PHE A 239 6.31 15.46 -10.03
CA PHE A 239 6.89 16.80 -10.18
C PHE A 239 5.81 17.77 -10.65
N ARG A 240 5.49 18.76 -9.83
CA ARG A 240 4.88 20.00 -10.30
C ARG A 240 6.00 21.02 -10.34
N GLU A 241 6.23 21.61 -11.50
CA GLU A 241 7.18 22.72 -11.64
C GLU A 241 6.94 23.73 -10.53
N GLY A 242 7.99 24.02 -9.75
CA GLY A 242 7.97 25.01 -8.66
C GLY A 242 7.80 24.45 -7.23
N PHE A 243 7.42 23.19 -7.04
CA PHE A 243 7.22 22.64 -5.68
C PHE A 243 8.29 21.64 -5.21
N PHE A 244 8.94 20.95 -6.13
CA PHE A 244 10.01 20.00 -5.82
C PHE A 244 11.11 20.12 -6.86
N ARG A 245 12.23 20.72 -6.50
CA ARG A 245 13.46 20.62 -7.28
C ARG A 245 14.30 19.50 -6.72
N ILE A 246 14.85 18.65 -7.57
CA ILE A 246 15.80 17.61 -7.13
C ILE A 246 17.02 18.23 -6.51
N GLU A 247 17.42 19.42 -7.01
CA GLU A 247 18.54 20.19 -6.49
C GLU A 247 18.33 20.63 -5.02
N ASP A 248 17.08 20.82 -4.60
CA ASP A 248 16.74 21.13 -3.21
C ASP A 248 16.90 19.88 -2.31
N TRP A 249 17.01 18.68 -2.90
CA TRP A 249 16.98 17.39 -2.22
C TRP A 249 18.36 16.91 -1.85
N ALA A 250 19.29 17.74 -1.73
CA ALA A 250 20.49 17.41 -1.09
C ALA A 250 21.78 17.56 -1.84
N PRO A 251 22.86 17.52 -1.14
CA PRO A 251 24.17 17.24 -1.69
C PRO A 251 24.32 15.76 -2.03
N PHE A 252 23.39 15.17 -2.82
CA PHE A 252 23.58 13.85 -3.37
C PHE A 252 24.50 13.93 -4.57
N ASN A 253 25.50 13.06 -4.61
CA ASN A 253 26.24 12.84 -5.84
C ASN A 253 25.28 12.20 -6.84
N GLU A 254 24.96 12.91 -7.91
CA GLU A 254 24.26 12.36 -9.07
C GLU A 254 25.29 11.86 -10.08
N ASP A 255 24.94 10.75 -10.73
CA ASP A 255 25.66 10.22 -11.90
C ASP A 255 24.81 10.34 -13.17
N GLU A 256 25.36 9.94 -14.32
CA GLU A 256 24.65 10.00 -15.59
C GLU A 256 23.42 9.09 -15.61
N GLU A 257 23.47 7.94 -14.92
CA GLU A 257 22.36 7.00 -14.83
C GLU A 257 21.17 7.59 -14.08
N SER A 258 21.43 8.30 -12.97
CA SER A 258 20.39 8.94 -12.18
C SER A 258 19.61 10.00 -12.96
N LYS A 259 20.26 10.69 -13.91
CA LYS A 259 19.62 11.68 -14.78
C LYS A 259 18.61 11.05 -15.76
N LEU A 260 18.84 9.80 -16.13
CA LEU A 260 17.97 9.04 -17.04
C LEU A 260 16.77 8.39 -16.32
N ILE A 261 16.83 8.22 -15.00
CA ILE A 261 15.72 7.72 -14.19
C ILE A 261 14.69 8.83 -14.01
N LYS A 262 13.61 8.81 -14.79
CA LYS A 262 12.58 9.87 -14.80
C LYS A 262 11.51 9.70 -13.73
N ASP A 263 11.35 8.50 -13.17
CA ASP A 263 10.43 8.28 -12.06
C ASP A 263 11.08 8.69 -10.75
N ILE A 264 10.45 9.64 -10.05
CA ILE A 264 11.04 10.28 -8.85
C ILE A 264 11.29 9.26 -7.76
N HIS A 265 10.29 8.44 -7.44
CA HIS A 265 10.39 7.45 -6.38
C HIS A 265 11.57 6.50 -6.63
N SER A 266 11.68 5.99 -7.86
CA SER A 266 12.80 5.13 -8.29
C SER A 266 14.14 5.85 -8.26
N LYS A 267 14.17 7.13 -8.68
CA LYS A 267 15.38 7.96 -8.63
C LYS A 267 15.88 8.17 -7.21
N LEU A 268 14.98 8.44 -6.28
CA LEU A 268 15.33 8.64 -4.87
C LEU A 268 15.90 7.36 -4.23
N ILE A 269 15.34 6.17 -4.57
CA ILE A 269 15.91 4.88 -4.13
C ILE A 269 17.32 4.69 -4.71
N TYR A 270 17.49 4.95 -6.01
CA TYR A 270 18.78 4.84 -6.67
C TYR A 270 19.84 5.73 -6.03
N LEU A 271 19.54 7.02 -5.84
CA LEU A 271 20.43 8.00 -5.22
C LEU A 271 20.78 7.62 -3.77
N SER A 272 19.81 7.09 -3.03
CA SER A 272 20.08 6.61 -1.65
C SER A 272 21.14 5.52 -1.65
N HIS A 273 21.07 4.57 -2.60
CA HIS A 273 22.08 3.50 -2.70
C HIS A 273 23.40 3.99 -3.29
N LEU A 274 23.38 4.85 -4.29
CA LEU A 274 24.57 5.44 -4.88
C LEU A 274 25.45 6.12 -3.80
N ASN A 275 24.80 6.84 -2.88
CA ASN A 275 25.41 7.58 -1.79
C ASN A 275 25.58 6.75 -0.49
N THR A 276 25.52 5.44 -0.56
CA THR A 276 25.77 4.52 0.56
C THR A 276 27.00 3.66 0.23
N LYS A 277 27.88 3.40 1.22
CA LYS A 277 29.10 2.62 0.99
C LYS A 277 28.83 1.19 0.61
N ASN A 278 27.86 0.53 1.25
CA ASN A 278 27.61 -0.89 1.04
C ASN A 278 26.14 -1.25 0.89
N THR A 279 25.32 -1.13 1.94
CA THR A 279 23.97 -1.71 1.96
C THR A 279 22.87 -0.67 2.13
N THR A 280 21.86 -0.73 1.29
CA THR A 280 20.63 0.06 1.42
C THR A 280 19.42 -0.85 1.53
N LEU A 281 18.56 -0.61 2.52
CA LEU A 281 17.22 -1.16 2.59
C LEU A 281 16.24 -0.09 2.10
N ALA A 282 15.49 -0.36 1.06
CA ALA A 282 14.56 0.60 0.48
C ALA A 282 13.14 0.04 0.38
N ILE A 283 12.17 0.84 0.82
CA ILE A 283 10.75 0.49 0.67
C ILE A 283 10.25 1.04 -0.65
N THR A 284 9.53 0.18 -1.39
CA THR A 284 8.87 0.56 -2.64
C THR A 284 7.45 0.00 -2.73
N ASN A 285 6.61 0.62 -3.55
CA ASN A 285 5.33 0.01 -3.93
C ASN A 285 5.57 -1.12 -4.96
N LEU A 286 4.67 -2.10 -5.00
CA LEU A 286 4.85 -3.22 -5.93
C LEU A 286 4.82 -2.80 -7.40
N GLY A 287 4.16 -1.71 -7.75
CA GLY A 287 4.15 -1.17 -9.11
C GLY A 287 5.55 -0.90 -9.68
N THR A 288 6.48 -0.48 -8.84
CA THR A 288 7.90 -0.28 -9.22
C THR A 288 8.56 -1.57 -9.72
N LEU A 289 8.09 -2.73 -9.28
CA LEU A 289 8.68 -4.03 -9.62
C LEU A 289 8.31 -4.51 -11.04
N TRP A 290 7.20 -4.05 -11.61
CA TRP A 290 6.68 -4.60 -12.87
C TRP A 290 6.16 -3.57 -13.88
N THR A 291 5.92 -2.31 -13.50
CA THR A 291 5.38 -1.31 -14.41
C THR A 291 6.29 -1.09 -15.62
N LYS A 292 5.70 -1.10 -16.82
CA LYS A 292 6.43 -0.88 -18.09
C LYS A 292 6.62 0.59 -18.45
N ASN A 293 6.55 1.49 -17.48
CA ASN A 293 6.92 2.89 -17.67
C ASN A 293 8.44 2.97 -17.93
N ASN A 294 8.84 3.69 -18.97
CA ASN A 294 10.23 3.78 -19.40
C ASN A 294 11.20 4.20 -18.28
N GLY A 295 10.79 5.15 -17.42
CA GLY A 295 11.63 5.59 -16.31
C GLY A 295 11.80 4.54 -15.22
N ILE A 296 10.74 3.79 -14.89
CA ILE A 296 10.76 2.72 -13.88
C ILE A 296 11.48 1.48 -14.44
N ASN A 297 11.24 1.14 -15.70
CA ASN A 297 11.94 0.02 -16.33
C ASN A 297 13.45 0.27 -16.42
N TYR A 298 13.84 1.50 -16.76
CA TYR A 298 15.25 1.91 -16.79
C TYR A 298 15.89 1.79 -15.41
N PHE A 299 15.23 2.20 -14.35
CA PHE A 299 15.70 2.01 -12.98
C PHE A 299 16.00 0.52 -12.68
N ARG A 300 15.04 -0.39 -12.98
CA ARG A 300 15.25 -1.83 -12.78
C ARG A 300 16.43 -2.36 -13.58
N LYS A 301 16.55 -1.94 -14.84
CA LYS A 301 17.67 -2.30 -15.70
C LYS A 301 18.99 -1.92 -15.03
N VAL A 302 19.15 -0.67 -14.64
CA VAL A 302 20.41 -0.15 -14.08
C VAL A 302 20.81 -0.86 -12.79
N ILE A 303 19.88 -1.07 -11.85
CA ILE A 303 20.20 -1.74 -10.58
C ILE A 303 20.57 -3.22 -10.74
N ILE A 304 20.09 -3.87 -11.80
CA ILE A 304 20.40 -5.26 -12.12
C ILE A 304 21.73 -5.34 -12.85
N GLU A 305 21.96 -4.47 -13.84
CA GLU A 305 23.20 -4.45 -14.62
C GLU A 305 24.42 -4.05 -13.78
N ASN A 306 24.25 -3.13 -12.82
CA ASN A 306 25.24 -2.77 -11.83
C ASN A 306 25.41 -3.84 -10.73
N ASN A 307 24.61 -4.90 -10.77
CA ASN A 307 24.65 -5.98 -9.79
C ASN A 307 24.44 -5.51 -8.34
N TRP A 308 23.59 -4.50 -8.14
CA TRP A 308 23.35 -3.90 -6.82
C TRP A 308 22.21 -4.56 -6.04
N LEU A 309 21.18 -5.05 -6.73
CA LEU A 309 20.01 -5.64 -6.08
C LEU A 309 20.31 -7.06 -5.57
N ASP A 310 20.30 -7.24 -4.25
CA ASP A 310 20.58 -8.53 -3.58
C ASP A 310 19.30 -9.33 -3.29
N ALA A 311 18.21 -8.66 -2.90
CA ALA A 311 16.94 -9.32 -2.66
C ALA A 311 15.73 -8.40 -2.86
N VAL A 312 14.61 -9.03 -3.20
CA VAL A 312 13.26 -8.45 -3.25
C VAL A 312 12.38 -9.22 -2.28
N ILE A 313 11.90 -8.54 -1.23
CA ILE A 313 11.01 -9.12 -0.22
C ILE A 313 9.63 -8.48 -0.37
N LYS A 314 8.66 -9.23 -0.87
CA LYS A 314 7.26 -8.79 -0.90
C LYS A 314 6.69 -8.81 0.51
N LEU A 315 6.17 -7.68 0.96
CA LEU A 315 5.67 -7.49 2.31
C LEU A 315 4.14 -7.74 2.38
N PRO A 316 3.60 -8.02 3.57
CA PRO A 316 2.15 -8.12 3.77
C PRO A 316 1.40 -6.85 3.36
N SER A 317 0.19 -6.99 2.85
CA SER A 317 -0.72 -5.85 2.64
C SER A 317 -1.07 -5.15 3.96
N ASN A 318 -1.39 -3.86 3.90
CA ASN A 318 -1.65 -3.00 5.07
C ASN A 318 -0.45 -2.84 6.02
N ILE A 319 0.77 -3.05 5.53
CA ILE A 319 1.99 -2.87 6.33
C ILE A 319 2.42 -1.39 6.41
N MET A 320 1.95 -0.54 5.52
CA MET A 320 2.16 0.90 5.61
C MET A 320 1.03 1.56 6.39
N SER A 321 1.36 2.56 7.20
CA SER A 321 0.33 3.32 7.93
C SER A 321 -0.56 4.08 6.95
N HIS A 322 -1.87 4.08 7.21
CA HIS A 322 -2.89 4.84 6.46
C HIS A 322 -3.07 4.48 4.98
N THR A 323 -2.43 3.43 4.50
CA THR A 323 -2.64 2.95 3.14
C THR A 323 -2.58 1.42 3.08
N ALA A 324 -3.41 0.85 2.23
CA ALA A 324 -3.34 -0.57 1.95
C ALA A 324 -2.48 -0.88 0.70
N ILE A 325 -1.74 0.12 0.18
CA ILE A 325 -0.83 -0.08 -0.97
C ILE A 325 0.17 -1.18 -0.60
N PRO A 326 0.21 -2.29 -1.33
CA PRO A 326 1.18 -3.33 -1.08
C PRO A 326 2.58 -2.89 -1.45
N THR A 327 3.54 -3.32 -0.66
CA THR A 327 4.91 -2.86 -0.73
C THR A 327 5.90 -4.00 -0.77
N ALA A 328 7.11 -3.68 -1.18
CA ALA A 328 8.26 -4.55 -1.08
C ALA A 328 9.42 -3.84 -0.40
N LEU A 329 10.26 -4.62 0.28
CA LEU A 329 11.55 -4.19 0.77
C LEU A 329 12.62 -4.67 -0.22
N LEU A 330 13.35 -3.73 -0.79
CA LEU A 330 14.49 -3.98 -1.67
C LEU A 330 15.77 -3.93 -0.83
N ILE A 331 16.62 -4.93 -1.01
CA ILE A 331 17.93 -4.99 -0.37
C ILE A 331 18.99 -4.79 -1.45
N PHE A 332 19.71 -3.68 -1.34
CA PHE A 332 20.84 -3.36 -2.22
C PHE A 332 22.15 -3.60 -1.51
N LYS A 333 23.14 -4.10 -2.23
CA LYS A 333 24.52 -4.31 -1.76
C LYS A 333 25.52 -4.02 -2.85
N LYS A 334 26.54 -3.21 -2.58
CA LYS A 334 27.68 -3.03 -3.49
C LYS A 334 28.62 -4.26 -3.48
N ASN A 335 28.76 -4.91 -2.31
CA ASN A 335 29.58 -6.11 -2.13
C ASN A 335 28.70 -7.33 -1.89
N ARG A 336 28.16 -7.91 -2.97
CA ARG A 336 27.26 -9.07 -2.90
C ARG A 336 28.04 -10.39 -2.82
N THR A 337 27.55 -11.32 -1.99
CA THR A 337 28.09 -12.68 -1.89
C THR A 337 27.67 -13.57 -3.06
N LEU A 338 26.42 -13.49 -3.49
CA LEU A 338 25.92 -14.14 -4.69
C LEU A 338 25.92 -13.14 -5.83
N LYS A 339 26.98 -13.12 -6.61
CA LYS A 339 27.03 -12.33 -7.84
C LYS A 339 26.04 -12.97 -8.84
N ASP A 340 25.42 -12.14 -9.66
CA ASP A 340 24.54 -12.54 -10.77
C ASP A 340 23.24 -13.29 -10.40
N LYS A 341 22.85 -13.30 -9.11
CA LYS A 341 21.54 -13.84 -8.68
C LYS A 341 20.85 -12.91 -7.69
N ILE A 342 19.55 -12.73 -7.86
CA ILE A 342 18.71 -11.94 -6.95
C ILE A 342 17.79 -12.91 -6.20
N GLN A 343 17.68 -12.75 -4.89
CA GLN A 343 16.76 -13.54 -4.08
C GLN A 343 15.39 -12.89 -4.05
N PHE A 344 14.38 -13.63 -4.41
CA PHE A 344 12.98 -13.25 -4.28
C PHE A 344 12.38 -13.96 -3.05
N ILE A 345 11.66 -13.22 -2.21
CA ILE A 345 10.98 -13.75 -1.02
C ILE A 345 9.55 -13.22 -1.00
N ASP A 346 8.56 -14.09 -0.99
CA ASP A 346 7.16 -13.71 -0.76
C ASP A 346 6.81 -13.87 0.72
N PHE A 347 6.87 -12.76 1.45
CA PHE A 347 6.53 -12.69 2.87
C PHE A 347 5.10 -12.16 3.11
N SER A 348 4.29 -12.04 2.06
CA SER A 348 2.95 -11.44 2.13
C SER A 348 1.96 -12.22 3.00
N ASN A 349 2.14 -13.53 3.13
CA ASN A 349 1.29 -14.45 3.87
C ASN A 349 1.85 -14.87 5.23
N CYS A 350 2.82 -14.12 5.80
CA CYS A 350 3.31 -14.40 7.15
C CYS A 350 2.20 -14.30 8.20
N LYS A 351 2.36 -15.00 9.30
CA LYS A 351 1.43 -14.89 10.43
C LYS A 351 1.41 -13.47 10.97
N LYS A 352 0.24 -13.00 11.34
CA LYS A 352 -0.03 -11.67 11.88
C LYS A 352 -0.66 -11.82 13.25
N ASP A 353 -0.37 -10.88 14.14
CA ASP A 353 -1.04 -10.85 15.45
C ASP A 353 -2.40 -10.12 15.28
N ASP A 354 -3.48 -10.89 15.30
CA ASP A 354 -4.86 -10.39 15.16
C ASP A 354 -5.34 -9.59 16.39
N SER A 355 -4.57 -9.59 17.49
CA SER A 355 -4.87 -8.78 18.68
C SER A 355 -4.55 -7.30 18.51
N ALA A 356 -3.87 -6.92 17.42
CA ALA A 356 -3.53 -5.54 17.13
C ALA A 356 -4.77 -4.73 16.73
N LYS A 357 -4.91 -3.52 17.29
CA LYS A 357 -5.97 -2.59 16.90
C LYS A 357 -5.92 -2.30 15.40
N ARG A 358 -7.08 -2.04 14.79
CA ARG A 358 -7.21 -1.66 13.37
C ARG A 358 -6.13 -0.65 12.96
N GLY A 359 -5.32 -0.99 11.98
CA GLY A 359 -4.24 -0.13 11.44
C GLY A 359 -2.83 -0.38 11.99
N LEU A 360 -2.66 -1.29 12.97
CA LEU A 360 -1.37 -1.70 13.50
C LEU A 360 -1.11 -3.16 13.13
N LEU A 361 -0.41 -3.39 12.04
CA LEU A 361 0.07 -4.72 11.71
C LEU A 361 1.27 -5.06 12.62
N VAL A 362 1.13 -6.12 13.39
CA VAL A 362 2.23 -6.68 14.20
C VAL A 362 2.60 -8.03 13.61
N ILE A 363 3.88 -8.21 13.32
CA ILE A 363 4.44 -9.48 12.85
C ILE A 363 5.17 -10.11 14.03
N PRO A 364 4.85 -11.36 14.40
CA PRO A 364 5.53 -12.07 15.48
C PRO A 364 7.04 -12.17 15.22
N GLU A 365 7.81 -12.11 16.28
CA GLU A 365 9.28 -12.17 16.20
C GLU A 365 9.79 -13.44 15.53
N GLU A 366 9.10 -14.56 15.73
CA GLU A 366 9.40 -15.86 15.11
C GLU A 366 9.33 -15.78 13.57
N GLU A 367 8.32 -15.09 13.03
CA GLU A 367 8.17 -14.90 11.59
C GLU A 367 9.32 -14.03 11.04
N ILE A 368 9.70 -12.97 11.76
CA ILE A 368 10.82 -12.12 11.35
C ILE A 368 12.13 -12.93 11.38
N ASN A 369 12.37 -13.74 12.41
CA ASN A 369 13.55 -14.59 12.49
C ASN A 369 13.56 -15.67 11.39
N SER A 370 12.39 -16.18 11.00
CA SER A 370 12.26 -17.10 9.85
C SER A 370 12.64 -16.40 8.55
N LEU A 371 12.16 -15.18 8.32
CA LEU A 371 12.53 -14.36 7.16
C LEU A 371 14.05 -14.12 7.11
N LEU A 372 14.67 -13.76 8.23
CA LEU A 372 16.11 -13.56 8.33
C LEU A 372 16.90 -14.82 7.98
N ASN A 373 16.48 -15.97 8.51
CA ASN A 373 17.13 -17.25 8.20
C ASN A 373 17.00 -17.62 6.71
N ILE A 374 15.86 -17.35 6.07
CA ILE A 374 15.66 -17.55 4.64
C ILE A 374 16.58 -16.62 3.84
N TYR A 375 16.64 -15.34 4.22
CA TYR A 375 17.45 -14.34 3.54
C TYR A 375 18.96 -14.63 3.66
N THR A 376 19.44 -14.85 4.88
CA THR A 376 20.90 -15.02 5.14
C THR A 376 21.43 -16.31 4.54
N LYS A 377 20.67 -17.40 4.62
CA LYS A 377 21.08 -18.70 4.06
C LYS A 377 20.78 -18.85 2.56
N LYS A 378 20.17 -17.81 1.94
CA LYS A 378 19.73 -17.88 0.53
C LYS A 378 18.93 -19.15 0.22
N LYS A 379 18.08 -19.56 1.18
CA LYS A 379 17.39 -20.86 1.16
C LYS A 379 16.27 -20.86 0.11
N LYS A 380 16.29 -21.85 -0.78
CA LYS A 380 15.14 -22.15 -1.65
C LYS A 380 14.02 -22.76 -0.79
N SER A 381 12.80 -22.25 -0.93
CA SER A 381 11.61 -22.73 -0.24
C SER A 381 10.37 -22.39 -1.07
N THR A 382 9.18 -22.74 -0.56
CA THR A 382 7.89 -22.37 -1.20
C THR A 382 7.66 -20.87 -1.28
N ILE A 383 8.37 -20.07 -0.49
CA ILE A 383 8.26 -18.59 -0.45
C ILE A 383 9.57 -17.90 -0.86
N SER A 384 10.61 -18.61 -1.28
CA SER A 384 11.90 -18.02 -1.64
C SER A 384 12.62 -18.77 -2.74
N ILE A 385 13.16 -18.02 -3.72
CA ILE A 385 13.99 -18.51 -4.80
C ILE A 385 15.07 -17.50 -5.14
N SER A 386 16.23 -17.99 -5.63
CA SER A 386 17.28 -17.15 -6.21
C SER A 386 17.27 -17.28 -7.73
N VAL A 387 17.13 -16.18 -8.44
CA VAL A 387 16.98 -16.09 -9.90
C VAL A 387 18.20 -15.40 -10.50
N THR A 388 18.68 -15.85 -11.64
CA THR A 388 19.84 -15.26 -12.31
C THR A 388 19.49 -13.90 -12.94
N ASN A 389 20.49 -13.02 -13.04
CA ASN A 389 20.32 -11.73 -13.71
C ASN A 389 19.95 -11.93 -15.20
N GLU A 390 20.47 -12.99 -15.87
CA GLU A 390 20.10 -13.33 -17.25
C GLU A 390 18.61 -13.66 -17.38
N GLU A 391 18.08 -14.46 -16.47
CA GLU A 391 16.66 -14.81 -16.48
C GLU A 391 15.78 -13.58 -16.25
N ILE A 392 16.22 -12.68 -15.35
CA ILE A 392 15.49 -11.43 -15.09
C ILE A 392 15.55 -10.49 -16.31
N LYS A 393 16.70 -10.40 -16.99
CA LYS A 393 16.85 -9.66 -18.26
C LYS A 393 15.93 -10.21 -19.35
N ALA A 394 15.88 -11.54 -19.51
CA ALA A 394 15.00 -12.21 -20.47
C ALA A 394 13.51 -11.93 -20.15
N ASN A 395 13.18 -11.62 -18.91
CA ASN A 395 11.86 -11.23 -18.45
C ASN A 395 11.65 -9.72 -18.40
N ASP A 396 12.32 -8.93 -19.23
CA ASP A 396 12.19 -7.47 -19.34
C ASP A 396 12.46 -6.74 -18.03
N TYR A 397 13.43 -7.22 -17.26
CA TYR A 397 13.81 -6.70 -15.93
C TYR A 397 12.66 -6.67 -14.93
N GLU A 398 11.66 -7.52 -15.08
CA GLU A 398 10.54 -7.62 -14.15
C GLU A 398 11.01 -8.22 -12.82
N LEU A 399 10.61 -7.58 -11.70
CA LEU A 399 10.98 -7.99 -10.33
C LEU A 399 9.78 -8.46 -9.51
N ASN A 400 8.66 -8.78 -10.16
CA ASN A 400 7.48 -9.31 -9.47
C ASN A 400 7.79 -10.69 -8.87
N THR A 401 7.74 -10.82 -7.55
CA THR A 401 8.03 -12.07 -6.84
C THR A 401 7.13 -13.22 -7.29
N SER A 402 5.87 -12.96 -7.59
CA SER A 402 4.90 -13.97 -8.04
C SER A 402 5.25 -14.59 -9.40
N LYS A 403 6.12 -13.95 -10.18
CA LYS A 403 6.58 -14.48 -11.46
C LYS A 403 7.62 -15.60 -11.29
N TYR A 404 8.40 -15.55 -10.22
CA TYR A 404 9.51 -16.45 -9.97
C TYR A 404 9.21 -17.50 -8.89
N ILE A 405 8.36 -17.14 -7.92
CA ILE A 405 7.95 -18.07 -6.86
C ILE A 405 6.67 -18.77 -7.32
N ILE A 406 6.86 -19.92 -7.95
CA ILE A 406 5.81 -20.77 -8.49
C ILE A 406 5.78 -22.06 -7.65
N SER A 407 4.58 -22.54 -7.26
CA SER A 407 4.46 -23.80 -6.54
C SER A 407 4.93 -24.98 -7.42
N GLU A 408 5.39 -26.06 -6.79
CA GLU A 408 5.78 -27.27 -7.55
C GLU A 408 4.62 -27.85 -8.38
N GLU A 409 3.39 -27.71 -7.88
CA GLU A 409 2.18 -28.11 -8.59
C GLU A 409 1.95 -27.22 -9.82
N ASP A 410 2.11 -25.90 -9.66
CA ASP A 410 1.97 -24.95 -10.77
C ASP A 410 3.09 -25.14 -11.80
N GLN A 411 4.31 -25.43 -11.34
CA GLN A 411 5.42 -25.71 -12.24
C GLN A 411 5.14 -26.93 -13.14
N LYS A 412 4.63 -28.02 -12.56
CA LYS A 412 4.21 -29.20 -13.35
C LYS A 412 3.09 -28.87 -14.34
N LEU A 413 2.14 -28.04 -13.92
CA LEU A 413 1.06 -27.58 -14.80
C LEU A 413 1.59 -26.73 -15.96
N PHE A 414 2.53 -25.82 -15.71
CA PHE A 414 3.17 -25.02 -16.75
C PHE A 414 4.04 -25.88 -17.69
N GLU A 415 4.74 -26.88 -17.17
CA GLU A 415 5.50 -27.85 -18.00
C GLU A 415 4.56 -28.60 -18.96
N ILE A 416 3.38 -29.05 -18.49
CA ILE A 416 2.36 -29.69 -19.35
C ILE A 416 1.85 -28.72 -20.42
N LEU A 417 1.63 -27.44 -20.07
CA LEU A 417 1.20 -26.45 -21.05
C LEU A 417 2.29 -26.15 -22.09
N ASN A 418 3.52 -25.96 -21.62
CA ASN A 418 4.66 -25.65 -22.49
C ASN A 418 5.03 -26.82 -23.43
N SER A 419 4.61 -28.05 -23.11
CA SER A 419 4.80 -29.22 -23.98
C SER A 419 3.77 -29.29 -25.12
N ARG A 420 2.76 -28.40 -25.15
CA ARG A 420 1.71 -28.35 -26.18
C ARG A 420 1.92 -27.18 -27.13
N ASP A 421 1.55 -27.38 -28.38
CA ASP A 421 1.40 -26.26 -29.30
C ASP A 421 0.34 -25.30 -28.77
N SER A 422 0.60 -24.01 -28.85
CA SER A 422 -0.29 -22.96 -28.38
C SER A 422 -0.41 -21.83 -29.40
N VAL A 423 -1.44 -21.04 -29.27
CA VAL A 423 -1.66 -19.81 -30.05
C VAL A 423 -2.06 -18.66 -29.14
N PRO A 424 -1.59 -17.43 -29.41
CA PRO A 424 -2.01 -16.28 -28.62
C PRO A 424 -3.52 -16.04 -28.76
N LEU A 425 -4.15 -15.62 -27.66
CA LEU A 425 -5.60 -15.36 -27.64
C LEU A 425 -6.02 -14.32 -28.70
N ASP A 426 -5.14 -13.38 -29.05
CA ASP A 426 -5.40 -12.40 -30.12
C ASP A 426 -5.61 -13.06 -31.51
N ALA A 427 -5.08 -14.25 -31.73
CA ALA A 427 -5.33 -15.01 -32.96
C ALA A 427 -6.76 -15.60 -33.00
N LEU A 428 -7.40 -15.80 -31.87
CA LEU A 428 -8.69 -16.49 -31.72
C LEU A 428 -9.88 -15.54 -31.60
N VAL A 429 -9.66 -14.36 -31.00
CA VAL A 429 -10.74 -13.41 -30.67
C VAL A 429 -10.39 -11.97 -31.04
N ASN A 430 -11.41 -11.15 -31.25
CA ASN A 430 -11.28 -9.71 -31.35
C ASN A 430 -11.61 -9.09 -29.99
N PHE A 431 -10.72 -8.22 -29.49
CA PHE A 431 -10.89 -7.51 -28.23
C PHE A 431 -11.70 -6.24 -28.43
N VAL A 432 -12.85 -6.14 -27.75
CA VAL A 432 -13.67 -4.93 -27.77
C VAL A 432 -13.75 -4.34 -26.37
N ARG A 433 -13.18 -3.15 -26.21
CA ARG A 433 -13.13 -2.46 -24.90
C ARG A 433 -14.47 -1.85 -24.58
N SER A 434 -14.83 -1.90 -23.31
CA SER A 434 -15.90 -1.08 -22.77
C SER A 434 -15.57 0.41 -22.88
N ILE A 435 -16.60 1.24 -22.97
CA ILE A 435 -16.51 2.69 -22.90
C ILE A 435 -17.22 3.19 -21.64
N PRO A 436 -16.68 4.21 -20.95
CA PRO A 436 -17.35 4.80 -19.81
C PRO A 436 -18.64 5.49 -20.23
N ILE A 437 -19.72 5.23 -19.49
CA ILE A 437 -20.98 5.94 -19.61
C ILE A 437 -20.90 7.20 -18.76
N PRO A 438 -21.20 8.40 -19.29
CA PRO A 438 -21.24 9.62 -18.49
C PRO A 438 -22.27 9.51 -17.37
N SER A 439 -21.92 10.00 -16.19
CA SER A 439 -22.87 10.08 -15.08
C SER A 439 -23.87 11.21 -15.34
N ILE A 440 -25.15 10.87 -15.45
CA ILE A 440 -26.23 11.82 -15.70
C ILE A 440 -27.13 11.83 -14.47
N LYS A 441 -27.49 13.04 -13.97
CA LYS A 441 -28.42 13.18 -12.85
C LYS A 441 -29.86 12.83 -13.32
N ASP A 442 -30.67 12.30 -12.44
CA ASP A 442 -32.02 11.81 -12.77
C ASP A 442 -32.96 12.85 -13.38
N ASN A 443 -32.74 14.13 -13.10
CA ASN A 443 -33.57 15.24 -13.58
C ASN A 443 -32.92 16.03 -14.72
N ASP A 444 -31.91 15.47 -15.40
CA ASP A 444 -31.23 16.15 -16.48
C ASP A 444 -32.05 16.07 -17.78
N SER A 445 -32.34 17.23 -18.39
CA SER A 445 -33.06 17.33 -19.66
C SER A 445 -32.28 16.75 -20.85
N SER A 446 -31.02 16.38 -20.68
CA SER A 446 -30.17 15.78 -21.71
C SER A 446 -30.37 14.27 -21.88
N ILE A 447 -31.18 13.62 -21.03
CA ILE A 447 -31.47 12.17 -21.11
C ILE A 447 -32.11 11.85 -22.46
N ALA A 448 -31.48 10.95 -23.22
CA ALA A 448 -31.93 10.53 -24.55
C ALA A 448 -32.42 9.06 -24.58
N GLY A 449 -32.16 8.29 -23.54
CA GLY A 449 -32.57 6.89 -23.45
C GLY A 449 -31.86 6.14 -22.32
N GLU A 450 -32.02 4.83 -22.34
CA GLU A 450 -31.39 3.88 -21.40
C GLU A 450 -30.60 2.82 -22.17
N ILE A 451 -29.49 2.37 -21.58
CA ILE A 451 -28.70 1.26 -22.07
C ILE A 451 -28.53 0.24 -20.94
N ASN A 452 -28.53 -1.02 -21.29
CA ASN A 452 -28.28 -2.11 -20.35
C ASN A 452 -26.76 -2.29 -20.18
N GLU A 453 -26.30 -2.54 -18.95
CA GLU A 453 -24.88 -2.71 -18.64
C GLU A 453 -24.65 -4.07 -17.97
N ILE A 454 -23.82 -4.92 -18.58
CA ILE A 454 -23.39 -6.17 -17.96
C ILE A 454 -22.41 -5.81 -16.83
N ILE A 455 -22.67 -6.35 -15.65
CA ILE A 455 -21.80 -6.28 -14.49
C ILE A 455 -21.29 -7.66 -14.09
N LEU A 456 -20.31 -7.70 -13.20
CA LEU A 456 -19.63 -8.95 -12.82
C LEU A 456 -20.58 -10.00 -12.21
N SER A 457 -21.63 -9.58 -11.52
CA SER A 457 -22.66 -10.46 -10.93
C SER A 457 -23.56 -11.14 -11.96
N ASP A 458 -23.66 -10.59 -13.19
CA ASP A 458 -24.47 -11.18 -14.25
C ASP A 458 -23.84 -12.44 -14.86
N ILE A 459 -22.52 -12.66 -14.59
CA ILE A 459 -21.84 -13.91 -14.94
C ILE A 459 -22.20 -14.95 -13.88
N ASN A 460 -23.04 -15.90 -14.22
CA ASN A 460 -23.48 -16.95 -13.31
C ASN A 460 -22.39 -17.99 -13.00
N GLN A 461 -22.71 -18.97 -12.15
CA GLN A 461 -21.76 -20.02 -11.71
C GLN A 461 -21.26 -20.91 -12.85
N VAL A 462 -22.02 -21.08 -13.92
CA VAL A 462 -21.61 -21.86 -15.11
C VAL A 462 -20.85 -21.01 -16.13
N GLY A 463 -20.73 -19.68 -15.91
CA GLY A 463 -20.11 -18.76 -16.84
C GLY A 463 -21.02 -18.39 -18.00
N GLU A 464 -22.30 -18.16 -17.72
CA GLU A 464 -23.27 -17.70 -18.70
C GLU A 464 -23.83 -16.35 -18.30
N ILE A 465 -24.19 -15.58 -19.30
CA ILE A 465 -24.88 -14.29 -19.19
C ILE A 465 -26.16 -14.39 -19.99
N THR A 466 -27.26 -14.51 -19.28
CA THR A 466 -28.61 -14.68 -19.88
C THR A 466 -29.43 -13.39 -19.82
N CYS A 467 -29.14 -12.53 -18.86
CA CYS A 467 -29.80 -11.24 -18.66
C CYS A 467 -28.85 -10.28 -17.92
N THR A 468 -29.22 -9.03 -17.85
CA THR A 468 -28.60 -8.02 -16.99
C THR A 468 -29.69 -7.17 -16.36
N ASN A 469 -29.46 -6.76 -15.10
CA ASN A 469 -30.41 -5.96 -14.32
C ASN A 469 -30.00 -4.49 -14.21
N LYS A 470 -28.78 -4.14 -14.62
CA LYS A 470 -28.28 -2.76 -14.52
C LYS A 470 -28.67 -1.97 -15.77
N LYS A 471 -29.48 -0.93 -15.55
CA LYS A 471 -29.82 0.07 -16.56
C LYS A 471 -29.13 1.40 -16.24
N THR A 472 -28.61 2.06 -17.24
CA THR A 472 -27.91 3.33 -17.10
C THR A 472 -28.48 4.33 -18.10
N LYS A 473 -28.82 5.54 -17.62
CA LYS A 473 -29.31 6.63 -18.45
C LYS A 473 -28.18 7.19 -19.31
N ILE A 474 -28.51 7.50 -20.57
CA ILE A 474 -27.54 8.00 -21.55
C ILE A 474 -28.07 9.26 -22.22
N ASN A 475 -27.17 10.12 -22.67
CA ASN A 475 -27.47 11.35 -23.40
C ASN A 475 -27.32 11.16 -24.92
N LYS A 476 -27.73 12.18 -25.68
CA LYS A 476 -27.62 12.18 -27.16
C LYS A 476 -26.18 12.05 -27.63
N GLU A 477 -25.24 12.65 -26.91
CA GLU A 477 -23.81 12.58 -27.23
C GLU A 477 -23.27 11.14 -27.12
N PHE A 478 -23.72 10.38 -26.12
CA PHE A 478 -23.34 8.98 -26.01
C PHE A 478 -23.90 8.15 -27.18
N LEU A 479 -25.17 8.36 -27.56
CA LEU A 479 -25.81 7.67 -28.68
C LEU A 479 -25.19 7.99 -30.04
N SER A 480 -24.61 9.20 -30.20
CA SER A 480 -23.97 9.60 -31.46
C SER A 480 -22.59 8.97 -31.68
N LYS A 481 -22.04 8.26 -30.69
CA LYS A 481 -20.75 7.55 -30.83
C LYS A 481 -20.88 6.40 -31.82
N SER A 482 -20.02 6.39 -32.83
CA SER A 482 -20.02 5.37 -33.88
C SER A 482 -19.61 3.97 -33.43
N ASN A 483 -18.93 3.87 -32.28
CA ASN A 483 -18.28 2.62 -31.82
C ASN A 483 -18.78 2.18 -30.43
N ILE A 484 -20.10 2.17 -30.22
CA ILE A 484 -20.66 1.62 -28.98
C ILE A 484 -20.44 0.10 -28.94
N PRO A 485 -19.80 -0.44 -27.88
CA PRO A 485 -19.44 -1.86 -27.81
C PRO A 485 -20.62 -2.74 -27.43
N TYR A 486 -21.64 -2.83 -28.28
CA TYR A 486 -22.76 -3.72 -28.05
C TYR A 486 -22.34 -5.19 -28.04
N VAL A 487 -22.83 -5.93 -27.06
CA VAL A 487 -22.61 -7.37 -26.97
C VAL A 487 -23.45 -8.12 -28.00
N LYS A 488 -22.95 -9.27 -28.42
CA LYS A 488 -23.61 -10.19 -29.30
C LYS A 488 -23.69 -11.57 -28.64
N LYS A 489 -24.72 -12.34 -28.97
CA LYS A 489 -24.79 -13.74 -28.59
C LYS A 489 -23.54 -14.50 -29.05
N GLY A 490 -22.91 -15.26 -28.16
CA GLY A 490 -21.67 -15.95 -28.41
C GLY A 490 -20.40 -15.15 -28.02
N ASP A 491 -20.51 -13.85 -27.68
CA ASP A 491 -19.39 -13.11 -27.13
C ASP A 491 -18.97 -13.70 -25.78
N LEU A 492 -17.67 -13.75 -25.53
CA LEU A 492 -17.10 -14.03 -24.21
C LEU A 492 -16.85 -12.70 -23.51
N ILE A 493 -17.26 -12.58 -22.26
CA ILE A 493 -17.08 -11.38 -21.44
C ILE A 493 -16.12 -11.73 -20.30
N ILE A 494 -14.99 -11.03 -20.22
CA ILE A 494 -13.96 -11.25 -19.19
C ILE A 494 -13.77 -10.03 -18.30
N SER A 495 -13.61 -10.29 -17.01
CA SER A 495 -13.24 -9.24 -16.04
C SER A 495 -11.74 -8.91 -16.14
N ILE A 496 -11.46 -7.63 -16.37
CA ILE A 496 -10.11 -7.07 -16.49
C ILE A 496 -9.73 -6.15 -15.32
N LYS A 497 -10.66 -5.88 -14.39
CA LYS A 497 -10.41 -5.07 -13.18
C LYS A 497 -11.20 -5.65 -12.00
N GLY A 498 -10.59 -5.63 -10.82
CA GLY A 498 -11.18 -6.17 -9.60
C GLY A 498 -11.02 -7.69 -9.53
N SER A 499 -12.10 -8.44 -9.58
CA SER A 499 -12.06 -9.93 -9.63
C SER A 499 -11.59 -10.38 -11.01
N LEU A 500 -10.29 -10.45 -11.21
CA LEU A 500 -9.68 -10.80 -12.51
C LEU A 500 -10.08 -12.19 -12.98
N GLY A 501 -10.14 -12.36 -14.30
CA GLY A 501 -10.30 -13.65 -14.94
C GLY A 501 -11.69 -14.26 -14.81
N LYS A 502 -12.64 -13.62 -14.11
CA LYS A 502 -14.03 -14.08 -14.14
C LYS A 502 -14.57 -13.91 -15.57
N ILE A 503 -14.94 -15.01 -16.20
CA ILE A 503 -15.32 -15.05 -17.61
C ILE A 503 -16.65 -15.76 -17.80
N GLY A 504 -17.45 -15.27 -18.76
CA GLY A 504 -18.72 -15.87 -19.14
C GLY A 504 -19.02 -15.67 -20.62
N THR A 505 -19.98 -16.41 -21.15
CA THR A 505 -20.47 -16.27 -22.52
C THR A 505 -21.89 -15.71 -22.53
N VAL A 506 -22.17 -14.83 -23.49
CA VAL A 506 -23.53 -14.30 -23.73
C VAL A 506 -24.33 -15.37 -24.47
N THR A 507 -25.34 -15.95 -23.79
CA THR A 507 -26.13 -17.05 -24.32
C THR A 507 -27.49 -16.61 -24.90
N SER A 508 -27.94 -15.42 -24.52
CA SER A 508 -29.21 -14.83 -24.98
C SER A 508 -28.97 -13.59 -25.85
N ASP A 509 -29.94 -13.20 -26.63
CA ASP A 509 -29.93 -11.91 -27.31
C ASP A 509 -30.19 -10.81 -26.27
N LEU A 510 -29.23 -9.92 -26.12
CA LEU A 510 -29.26 -8.81 -25.17
C LEU A 510 -29.22 -7.47 -25.96
N PRO A 511 -30.36 -6.96 -26.41
CA PRO A 511 -30.42 -5.73 -27.18
C PRO A 511 -30.00 -4.53 -26.31
N ASN A 512 -29.39 -3.55 -26.94
CA ASN A 512 -28.93 -2.29 -26.29
C ASN A 512 -28.10 -2.55 -25.03
N THR A 513 -27.22 -3.55 -25.08
CA THR A 513 -26.41 -3.96 -23.90
C THR A 513 -24.93 -3.82 -24.19
N ILE A 514 -24.19 -3.21 -23.25
CA ILE A 514 -22.73 -3.06 -23.28
C ILE A 514 -22.10 -3.66 -22.02
N PRO A 515 -20.80 -4.02 -22.05
CA PRO A 515 -20.09 -4.42 -20.83
C PRO A 515 -19.76 -3.21 -19.96
N GLY A 516 -19.79 -3.38 -18.65
CA GLY A 516 -19.26 -2.39 -17.70
C GLY A 516 -17.76 -2.14 -17.86
N THR A 517 -17.26 -1.04 -17.34
CA THR A 517 -15.87 -0.58 -17.52
C THR A 517 -14.80 -1.51 -16.94
N SER A 518 -15.17 -2.44 -16.07
CA SER A 518 -14.30 -3.50 -15.54
C SER A 518 -14.25 -4.76 -16.43
N LEU A 519 -15.02 -4.80 -17.51
CA LEU A 519 -15.18 -5.94 -18.38
C LEU A 519 -14.65 -5.66 -19.79
N CYS A 520 -14.26 -6.71 -20.51
CA CYS A 520 -13.86 -6.67 -21.90
C CYS A 520 -14.58 -7.76 -22.69
N ILE A 521 -15.02 -7.45 -23.91
CA ILE A 521 -15.57 -8.45 -24.84
C ILE A 521 -14.41 -9.12 -25.57
N LEU A 522 -14.43 -10.44 -25.57
CA LEU A 522 -13.61 -11.29 -26.40
C LEU A 522 -14.56 -11.88 -27.47
N ARG A 523 -14.61 -11.28 -28.63
CA ARG A 523 -15.50 -11.70 -29.72
C ARG A 523 -14.82 -12.77 -30.57
N PRO A 524 -15.30 -14.02 -30.61
CA PRO A 524 -14.69 -15.08 -31.39
C PRO A 524 -14.58 -14.70 -32.86
N ARG A 525 -13.50 -15.06 -33.50
CA ARG A 525 -13.33 -14.88 -34.96
C ARG A 525 -14.04 -16.00 -35.70
N GLU A 526 -14.74 -15.68 -36.79
CA GLU A 526 -15.53 -16.64 -37.59
C GLU A 526 -14.72 -17.84 -38.10
N LYS A 527 -13.45 -17.66 -38.38
CA LYS A 527 -12.51 -18.71 -38.85
C LYS A 527 -11.60 -19.25 -37.75
N SER A 528 -12.00 -19.14 -36.47
CA SER A 528 -11.21 -19.70 -35.38
C SER A 528 -11.13 -21.20 -35.45
N LEU A 529 -9.90 -21.75 -35.37
CA LEU A 529 -9.64 -23.19 -35.27
C LEU A 529 -10.12 -23.81 -33.97
N ILE A 530 -10.32 -22.97 -32.96
CA ILE A 530 -10.68 -23.38 -31.60
C ILE A 530 -12.09 -22.88 -31.29
N ASN A 531 -12.94 -23.80 -30.81
CA ASN A 531 -14.30 -23.48 -30.41
C ASN A 531 -14.33 -22.52 -29.20
N PRO A 532 -15.16 -21.47 -29.22
CA PRO A 532 -15.33 -20.55 -28.09
C PRO A 532 -15.65 -21.24 -26.75
N GLU A 533 -16.35 -22.34 -26.77
CA GLU A 533 -16.67 -23.13 -25.57
C GLU A 533 -15.40 -23.75 -24.95
N TYR A 534 -14.42 -24.13 -25.75
CA TYR A 534 -13.14 -24.59 -25.24
C TYR A 534 -12.33 -23.42 -24.61
N ILE A 535 -12.30 -22.27 -25.30
CA ILE A 535 -11.64 -21.05 -24.76
C ILE A 535 -12.26 -20.69 -23.40
N LEU A 536 -13.59 -20.70 -23.30
CA LEU A 536 -14.31 -20.44 -22.05
C LEU A 536 -13.90 -21.44 -20.96
N GLN A 537 -13.91 -22.73 -21.27
CA GLN A 537 -13.60 -23.80 -20.32
C GLN A 537 -12.14 -23.74 -19.87
N TYR A 538 -11.20 -23.51 -20.79
CA TYR A 538 -9.78 -23.37 -20.48
C TYR A 538 -9.55 -22.15 -19.55
N LEU A 539 -10.07 -20.98 -19.90
CA LEU A 539 -9.87 -19.78 -19.10
C LEU A 539 -10.57 -19.83 -17.73
N ARG A 540 -11.61 -20.67 -17.58
CA ARG A 540 -12.29 -20.94 -16.30
C ARG A 540 -11.62 -22.03 -15.48
N SER A 541 -10.79 -22.85 -16.09
CA SER A 541 -10.07 -23.91 -15.38
C SER A 541 -9.10 -23.35 -14.35
N GLU A 542 -8.69 -24.16 -13.39
CA GLU A 542 -7.69 -23.78 -12.39
C GLU A 542 -6.41 -23.26 -13.05
N ILE A 543 -5.97 -23.90 -14.12
CA ILE A 543 -4.76 -23.53 -14.85
C ILE A 543 -4.93 -22.16 -15.56
N GLY A 544 -6.07 -21.93 -16.21
CA GLY A 544 -6.37 -20.64 -16.83
C GLY A 544 -6.47 -19.51 -15.80
N GLN A 545 -7.06 -19.78 -14.64
CA GLN A 545 -7.13 -18.81 -13.54
C GLN A 545 -5.74 -18.50 -12.94
N LYS A 546 -4.86 -19.49 -12.81
CA LYS A 546 -3.48 -19.28 -12.39
C LYS A 546 -2.69 -18.46 -13.40
N MET A 547 -2.93 -18.66 -14.72
CA MET A 547 -2.35 -17.81 -15.75
C MET A 547 -2.77 -16.34 -15.58
N PHE A 548 -4.04 -16.05 -15.28
CA PHE A 548 -4.48 -14.69 -15.01
C PHE A 548 -3.80 -14.07 -13.80
N LEU A 549 -3.56 -14.84 -12.74
CA LEU A 549 -2.84 -14.37 -11.56
C LEU A 549 -1.38 -14.00 -11.89
N ASN A 550 -0.73 -14.75 -12.79
CA ASN A 550 0.63 -14.44 -13.23
C ASN A 550 0.70 -13.17 -14.10
N TYR A 551 -0.33 -12.89 -14.88
CA TYR A 551 -0.45 -11.66 -15.69
C TYR A 551 -1.14 -10.51 -14.95
N GLY A 552 -1.86 -10.81 -13.86
CA GLY A 552 -2.58 -9.82 -13.07
C GLY A 552 -1.63 -8.80 -12.42
N ARG A 553 -1.95 -7.53 -12.57
CA ARG A 553 -1.18 -6.40 -12.07
C ARG A 553 -2.05 -5.58 -11.14
N GLY A 554 -1.45 -5.07 -10.09
CA GLY A 554 -2.13 -4.20 -9.14
C GLY A 554 -2.65 -4.95 -7.92
N ASP A 555 -2.21 -4.52 -6.74
CA ASP A 555 -2.48 -5.19 -5.46
C ASP A 555 -3.71 -4.62 -4.74
N PHE A 556 -4.22 -3.48 -5.17
CA PHE A 556 -5.41 -2.84 -4.61
C PHE A 556 -6.65 -3.09 -5.46
N ILE A 557 -6.51 -2.89 -6.76
CA ILE A 557 -7.48 -3.29 -7.76
C ILE A 557 -6.66 -4.04 -8.80
N ALA A 558 -6.66 -5.35 -8.70
CA ALA A 558 -5.99 -6.18 -9.69
C ALA A 558 -6.55 -5.85 -11.08
N PHE A 559 -5.67 -5.65 -12.06
CA PHE A 559 -6.08 -5.40 -13.43
C PHE A 559 -5.24 -6.22 -14.43
N LEU A 560 -5.86 -6.61 -15.53
CA LEU A 560 -5.22 -7.23 -16.68
C LEU A 560 -5.14 -6.21 -17.81
N SER A 561 -3.93 -6.00 -18.34
CA SER A 561 -3.82 -5.20 -19.55
C SER A 561 -4.32 -5.99 -20.75
N ILE A 562 -4.92 -5.30 -21.73
CA ILE A 562 -5.36 -5.98 -22.97
C ILE A 562 -4.18 -6.58 -23.73
N ASN A 563 -2.99 -5.99 -23.64
CA ASN A 563 -1.80 -6.57 -24.26
C ASN A 563 -1.38 -7.88 -23.60
N ASP A 564 -1.51 -7.99 -22.27
CA ASP A 564 -1.22 -9.26 -21.59
C ASP A 564 -2.26 -10.33 -21.97
N LEU A 565 -3.54 -9.95 -22.07
CA LEU A 565 -4.58 -10.85 -22.55
C LEU A 565 -4.36 -11.30 -24.01
N LYS A 566 -3.92 -10.40 -24.88
CA LYS A 566 -3.61 -10.71 -26.28
C LYS A 566 -2.52 -11.76 -26.41
N ASN A 567 -1.50 -11.66 -25.57
CA ASN A 567 -0.35 -12.57 -25.54
C ASN A 567 -0.58 -13.82 -24.69
N LEU A 568 -1.79 -14.01 -24.14
CA LEU A 568 -2.12 -15.19 -23.36
C LEU A 568 -2.16 -16.42 -24.29
N GLU A 569 -1.28 -17.37 -24.03
CA GLU A 569 -1.17 -18.59 -24.82
C GLU A 569 -2.33 -19.56 -24.51
N ILE A 570 -3.03 -19.96 -25.56
CA ILE A 570 -4.13 -20.94 -25.51
C ILE A 570 -3.63 -22.24 -26.13
N PRO A 571 -3.58 -23.36 -25.39
CA PRO A 571 -3.17 -24.64 -25.94
C PRO A 571 -4.14 -25.06 -27.07
N ILE A 572 -3.57 -25.57 -28.16
CA ILE A 572 -4.37 -26.04 -29.29
C ILE A 572 -4.98 -27.39 -28.93
N PRO A 573 -6.31 -27.50 -28.80
CA PRO A 573 -6.97 -28.76 -28.46
C PRO A 573 -7.15 -29.63 -29.72
N SER A 574 -7.11 -30.94 -29.53
CA SER A 574 -7.63 -31.89 -30.50
C SER A 574 -9.14 -31.74 -30.67
N LEU A 575 -9.70 -32.23 -31.75
CA LEU A 575 -11.16 -32.26 -31.98
C LEU A 575 -11.90 -33.01 -30.85
N GLU A 576 -11.29 -34.03 -30.28
CA GLU A 576 -11.87 -34.80 -29.20
C GLU A 576 -11.90 -33.99 -27.89
N GLU A 577 -10.80 -33.28 -27.56
CA GLU A 577 -10.76 -32.38 -26.39
C GLU A 577 -11.79 -31.26 -26.49
N GLN A 578 -12.04 -30.71 -27.68
CA GLN A 578 -13.13 -29.73 -27.89
C GLN A 578 -14.51 -30.31 -27.61
N LYS A 579 -14.78 -31.57 -28.03
CA LYS A 579 -16.01 -32.27 -27.72
C LYS A 579 -16.17 -32.53 -26.22
N ILE A 580 -15.09 -32.91 -25.54
CA ILE A 580 -15.08 -33.12 -24.09
C ILE A 580 -15.38 -31.80 -23.37
N ALA A 581 -14.79 -30.69 -23.76
CA ALA A 581 -15.04 -29.37 -23.17
C ALA A 581 -16.56 -29.02 -23.28
N LYS A 582 -17.17 -29.27 -24.42
CA LYS A 582 -18.61 -29.07 -24.63
C LYS A 582 -19.47 -29.95 -23.71
N LYS A 583 -19.08 -31.22 -23.52
CA LYS A 583 -19.77 -32.13 -22.59
C LYS A 583 -19.66 -31.66 -21.15
N ILE A 584 -18.49 -31.20 -20.74
CA ILE A 584 -18.24 -30.66 -19.37
C ILE A 584 -19.13 -29.44 -19.13
N LEU A 585 -19.18 -28.49 -20.06
CA LEU A 585 -20.05 -27.32 -19.93
C LEU A 585 -21.53 -27.71 -19.81
N LYS A 586 -22.00 -28.66 -20.64
CA LYS A 586 -23.36 -29.16 -20.51
C LYS A 586 -23.63 -29.79 -19.15
N ARG A 587 -22.73 -30.68 -18.69
CA ARG A 587 -22.84 -31.29 -17.36
C ARG A 587 -22.85 -30.28 -16.23
N SER A 588 -22.04 -29.23 -16.33
CA SER A 588 -22.01 -28.13 -15.33
C SER A 588 -23.34 -27.39 -15.27
N ARG A 589 -24.01 -27.17 -16.42
CA ARG A 589 -25.37 -26.59 -16.47
C ARG A 589 -26.37 -27.47 -15.73
N ASP A 590 -26.40 -28.76 -16.09
CA ASP A 590 -27.33 -29.74 -15.49
C ASP A 590 -27.17 -29.80 -13.96
N LEU A 591 -25.91 -29.72 -13.47
CA LEU A 591 -25.62 -29.72 -12.05
C LEU A 591 -26.09 -28.43 -11.35
N VAL A 592 -25.87 -27.27 -11.95
CA VAL A 592 -26.31 -25.98 -11.36
C VAL A 592 -27.84 -25.91 -11.32
N GLU A 593 -28.51 -26.37 -12.37
CA GLU A 593 -29.95 -26.45 -12.38
C GLU A 593 -30.50 -27.36 -11.27
N SER A 594 -29.88 -28.53 -11.09
CA SER A 594 -30.21 -29.45 -10.00
C SER A 594 -29.99 -28.81 -8.61
N ILE A 595 -28.89 -28.08 -8.41
CA ILE A 595 -28.63 -27.36 -7.17
C ILE A 595 -29.70 -26.29 -6.91
N GLN A 596 -30.10 -25.53 -7.94
CA GLN A 596 -31.14 -24.51 -7.79
C GLN A 596 -32.52 -25.12 -7.43
N ILE A 597 -32.87 -26.27 -8.01
CA ILE A 597 -34.08 -27.00 -7.65
C ILE A 597 -34.03 -27.43 -6.19
N MET A 598 -32.93 -28.07 -5.75
CA MET A 598 -32.77 -28.52 -4.37
C MET A 598 -32.78 -27.33 -3.39
N GLN A 599 -32.18 -26.18 -3.76
CA GLN A 599 -32.19 -24.97 -2.94
C GLN A 599 -33.61 -24.42 -2.75
N LYS A 600 -34.41 -24.39 -3.83
CA LYS A 600 -35.83 -24.01 -3.75
C LYS A 600 -36.65 -24.97 -2.88
N GLU A 601 -36.39 -26.28 -2.99
CA GLU A 601 -37.02 -27.27 -2.12
C GLU A 601 -36.67 -27.07 -0.67
N LEU A 602 -35.37 -26.81 -0.35
CA LEU A 602 -34.91 -26.51 0.98
C LEU A 602 -35.58 -25.25 1.55
N ASP A 603 -35.66 -24.19 0.77
CA ASP A 603 -36.33 -22.95 1.17
C ASP A 603 -37.84 -23.16 1.38
N ASN A 604 -38.48 -23.95 0.52
CA ASN A 604 -39.87 -24.36 0.73
C ASN A 604 -40.06 -25.15 2.01
N CYS A 605 -39.16 -26.10 2.33
CA CYS A 605 -39.20 -26.84 3.59
C CYS A 605 -39.05 -25.93 4.81
N LYS A 606 -38.14 -24.96 4.77
CA LYS A 606 -37.97 -23.97 5.84
C LYS A 606 -39.20 -23.09 6.02
N ASN A 607 -39.73 -22.56 4.94
CA ASN A 607 -40.86 -21.60 4.97
C ASN A 607 -42.20 -22.28 5.28
N ASN A 608 -42.44 -23.50 4.77
CA ASN A 608 -43.70 -24.20 4.92
C ASN A 608 -43.71 -25.22 6.07
N GLY A 609 -42.55 -25.62 6.60
CA GLY A 609 -42.44 -26.63 7.65
C GLY A 609 -43.22 -26.27 8.91
N TRP A 610 -43.15 -25.00 9.36
CA TRP A 610 -43.92 -24.53 10.49
C TRP A 610 -45.43 -24.52 10.24
N LEU A 611 -45.90 -24.13 9.06
CA LEU A 611 -47.30 -24.12 8.70
C LEU A 611 -47.90 -25.54 8.70
N GLN A 612 -47.16 -26.55 8.29
CA GLN A 612 -47.56 -27.95 8.35
C GLN A 612 -47.64 -28.49 9.78
N ILE A 613 -46.67 -28.11 10.65
CA ILE A 613 -46.68 -28.46 12.07
C ILE A 613 -47.86 -27.80 12.77
N ASP A 614 -48.11 -26.51 12.54
CA ASP A 614 -49.23 -25.77 13.13
C ASP A 614 -50.59 -26.37 12.69
N LYS A 615 -50.75 -26.74 11.41
CA LYS A 615 -51.95 -27.37 10.91
C LYS A 615 -52.19 -28.73 11.56
N LYS A 616 -51.19 -29.60 11.65
CA LYS A 616 -51.29 -30.89 12.33
C LYS A 616 -51.59 -30.75 13.82
N THR A 617 -51.00 -29.75 14.49
CA THR A 617 -51.24 -29.46 15.89
C THR A 617 -52.66 -29.01 16.18
N ARG A 618 -53.26 -28.24 15.25
CA ARG A 618 -54.68 -27.80 15.34
C ARG A 618 -55.66 -28.93 15.02
N GLU A 619 -55.33 -29.81 14.09
CA GLU A 619 -56.12 -31.00 13.78
C GLU A 619 -56.11 -32.04 14.92
N ALA A 620 -54.99 -32.19 15.63
CA ALA A 620 -54.88 -33.08 16.78
C ALA A 620 -55.56 -32.55 18.05
N LYS A 621 -55.94 -31.24 18.08
CA LYS A 621 -56.67 -30.61 19.20
C LYS A 621 -58.18 -30.54 18.95
N LYS A 622 -58.67 -30.99 17.82
CA LYS A 622 -60.09 -31.22 17.51
C LYS A 622 -60.44 -32.71 17.69
#